data_e8354bd2b876416bc4f9f04807cf4185
#
_entry.id   e8354bd2b876416bc4f9f04807cf4185
#
_cell.length_a   1.000
_cell.length_b   1.000
_cell.length_c   1.000
_cell.angle_alpha   90.00
_cell.angle_beta   90.00
_cell.angle_gamma   90.00
#
_symmetry.space_group_name_H-M   'P 1'
#
loop_
_entity.id
_entity.type
_entity.pdbx_description
1 polymer ?
#
loop_
_entity_poly.entity_id
_entity_poly.type
_entity_poly.pdbx_seq_one_letter_code
_entity_poly.pdbx_strand_id
1 'polypeptide(L)'
;MIGQHLLADLYDVASDRLVDAGLLADCLDEAARRGGMNPIGPPVLHRFEGGGLTGYLLLSESHIAFHTYPEHRYIALDIFSCGGGDSKAALSVFLAALEPGREHLTTAPRGAEIPQRD
;
A
#
# COMPACT_ATOMS: atom_id res chain seq x y z
N MET A 1 8.07 -17.59 10.80
CA MET A 1 7.46 -16.28 10.47
C MET A 1 6.36 -16.48 9.43
N ILE A 2 5.20 -15.93 9.68
CA ILE A 2 4.07 -16.05 8.76
C ILE A 2 4.14 -15.00 7.64
N GLY A 3 4.41 -13.78 8.01
CA GLY A 3 4.44 -12.70 7.03
C GLY A 3 5.18 -11.49 7.52
N GLN A 4 5.18 -10.45 6.67
CA GLN A 4 5.85 -9.21 6.96
C GLN A 4 4.90 -8.05 6.67
N HIS A 5 4.86 -7.08 7.56
CA HIS A 5 3.99 -5.91 7.43
C HIS A 5 4.85 -4.67 7.24
N LEU A 6 4.79 -4.08 6.05
CA LEU A 6 5.47 -2.84 5.74
C LEU A 6 4.51 -1.69 5.96
N LEU A 7 4.92 -0.73 6.78
CA LEU A 7 4.15 0.47 7.08
C LEU A 7 4.92 1.65 6.52
N ALA A 8 4.30 2.41 5.62
CA ALA A 8 4.94 3.53 4.96
C ALA A 8 4.16 4.81 5.22
N ASP A 9 4.85 5.80 5.79
CA ASP A 9 4.34 7.16 5.89
C ASP A 9 5.02 7.98 4.81
N LEU A 10 4.23 8.47 3.85
CA LEU A 10 4.77 9.26 2.74
C LEU A 10 4.30 10.70 2.91
N TYR A 11 5.26 11.62 3.03
CA TYR A 11 5.02 13.04 3.29
C TYR A 11 5.36 13.89 2.07
N ASP A 12 4.82 15.08 2.05
CA ASP A 12 5.08 16.07 1.01
C ASP A 12 4.70 15.53 -0.37
N VAL A 13 3.53 14.87 -0.43
CA VAL A 13 2.94 14.40 -1.67
C VAL A 13 2.00 15.47 -2.21
N ALA A 14 2.01 15.70 -3.53
CA ALA A 14 1.11 16.66 -4.16
C ALA A 14 -0.35 16.29 -3.88
N SER A 15 -1.13 17.25 -3.38
CA SER A 15 -2.52 17.01 -2.96
C SER A 15 -3.40 16.48 -4.09
N ASP A 16 -3.16 16.93 -5.33
CA ASP A 16 -3.95 16.50 -6.49
C ASP A 16 -3.78 15.00 -6.78
N ARG A 17 -2.63 14.42 -6.43
CA ARG A 17 -2.42 12.97 -6.57
C ARG A 17 -3.15 12.19 -5.49
N LEU A 18 -3.29 12.78 -4.31
CA LEU A 18 -3.93 12.13 -3.16
C LEU A 18 -5.46 12.10 -3.25
N VAL A 19 -6.04 12.84 -4.18
CA VAL A 19 -7.49 12.81 -4.45
C VAL A 19 -7.82 12.15 -5.78
N ASP A 20 -6.82 11.62 -6.47
CA ASP A 20 -6.98 10.98 -7.78
C ASP A 20 -7.26 9.49 -7.61
N ALA A 21 -8.55 9.14 -7.59
CA ALA A 21 -8.98 7.76 -7.37
C ALA A 21 -8.46 6.81 -8.44
N GLY A 22 -8.45 7.25 -9.70
CA GLY A 22 -7.97 6.42 -10.81
C GLY A 22 -6.49 6.11 -10.69
N LEU A 23 -5.68 7.12 -10.37
CA LEU A 23 -4.24 6.94 -10.16
C LEU A 23 -3.97 5.94 -9.03
N LEU A 24 -4.68 6.11 -7.91
CA LEU A 24 -4.44 5.27 -6.74
C LEU A 24 -4.95 3.85 -6.93
N ALA A 25 -6.06 3.67 -7.64
CA ALA A 25 -6.53 2.33 -8.01
C ALA A 25 -5.51 1.61 -8.89
N ASP A 26 -4.95 2.31 -9.88
CA ASP A 26 -3.91 1.75 -10.74
C ASP A 26 -2.66 1.39 -9.94
N CYS A 27 -2.30 2.21 -8.95
CA CYS A 27 -1.19 1.89 -8.07
C CYS A 27 -1.41 0.59 -7.32
N LEU A 28 -2.62 0.36 -6.81
CA LEU A 28 -2.93 -0.88 -6.10
C LEU A 28 -2.74 -2.11 -7.00
N ASP A 29 -3.30 -2.05 -8.22
CA ASP A 29 -3.16 -3.16 -9.17
C ASP A 29 -1.72 -3.40 -9.58
N GLU A 30 -1.00 -2.34 -9.92
CA GLU A 30 0.40 -2.45 -10.36
C GLU A 30 1.31 -2.91 -9.22
N ALA A 31 1.05 -2.42 -7.99
CA ALA A 31 1.81 -2.84 -6.83
C ALA A 31 1.67 -4.34 -6.56
N ALA A 32 0.45 -4.86 -6.68
CA ALA A 32 0.21 -6.29 -6.52
C ALA A 32 0.98 -7.09 -7.58
N ARG A 33 0.93 -6.63 -8.82
CA ARG A 33 1.63 -7.29 -9.93
C ARG A 33 3.14 -7.30 -9.72
N ARG A 34 3.71 -6.14 -9.36
CA ARG A 34 5.15 -6.00 -9.14
C ARG A 34 5.62 -6.77 -7.91
N GLY A 35 4.77 -6.86 -6.90
CA GLY A 35 5.08 -7.60 -5.68
C GLY A 35 4.87 -9.10 -5.79
N GLY A 36 4.38 -9.59 -6.94
CA GLY A 36 4.11 -11.00 -7.11
C GLY A 36 2.96 -11.50 -6.27
N MET A 37 1.99 -10.63 -5.98
CA MET A 37 0.83 -10.96 -5.16
C MET A 37 -0.41 -11.12 -6.03
N ASN A 38 -1.33 -11.98 -5.62
CA ASN A 38 -2.49 -12.37 -6.42
C ASN A 38 -3.77 -11.71 -5.92
N PRO A 39 -4.34 -10.74 -6.67
CA PRO A 39 -5.60 -10.11 -6.28
C PRO A 39 -6.76 -11.10 -6.26
N ILE A 40 -7.64 -10.97 -5.26
CA ILE A 40 -8.86 -11.76 -5.18
C ILE A 40 -10.01 -11.01 -5.84
N GLY A 41 -9.95 -9.68 -5.87
CA GLY A 41 -10.96 -8.84 -6.49
C GLY A 41 -10.36 -7.53 -6.98
N PRO A 42 -11.20 -6.59 -7.42
CA PRO A 42 -10.70 -5.28 -7.86
C PRO A 42 -10.33 -4.39 -6.67
N PRO A 43 -9.57 -3.29 -6.93
CA PRO A 43 -9.35 -2.29 -5.90
C PRO A 43 -10.69 -1.70 -5.43
N VAL A 44 -10.77 -1.42 -4.12
CA VAL A 44 -11.95 -0.80 -3.52
C VAL A 44 -11.51 0.52 -2.92
N LEU A 45 -12.16 1.61 -3.34
CA LEU A 45 -11.86 2.94 -2.84
C LEU A 45 -13.12 3.62 -2.36
N HIS A 46 -12.99 4.39 -1.28
CA HIS A 46 -14.06 5.22 -0.74
C HIS A 46 -13.55 6.65 -0.62
N ARG A 47 -14.32 7.60 -1.14
CA ARG A 47 -13.99 9.01 -1.05
C ARG A 47 -14.74 9.65 0.10
N PHE A 48 -14.00 10.33 0.96
CA PHE A 48 -14.59 11.07 2.07
C PHE A 48 -14.88 12.52 1.66
N GLU A 49 -15.71 13.18 2.43
CA GLU A 49 -15.90 14.61 2.31
C GLU A 49 -14.55 15.30 2.52
N GLY A 50 -14.24 16.26 1.66
CA GLY A 50 -12.91 16.89 1.66
C GLY A 50 -11.93 16.27 0.68
N GLY A 51 -12.27 15.14 0.07
CA GLY A 51 -11.51 14.56 -1.03
C GLY A 51 -10.57 13.43 -0.66
N GLY A 52 -10.32 13.21 0.62
CA GLY A 52 -9.47 12.11 1.06
C GLY A 52 -10.04 10.75 0.66
N LEU A 53 -9.15 9.79 0.42
CA LEU A 53 -9.52 8.46 -0.03
C LEU A 53 -8.99 7.40 0.94
N THR A 54 -9.81 6.38 1.17
CA THR A 54 -9.35 5.12 1.74
C THR A 54 -9.47 4.07 0.65
N GLY A 55 -8.44 3.29 0.46
CA GLY A 55 -8.46 2.24 -0.54
C GLY A 55 -7.75 0.99 -0.08
N TYR A 56 -8.17 -0.13 -0.67
CA TYR A 56 -7.49 -1.39 -0.41
C TYR A 56 -7.62 -2.32 -1.60
N LEU A 57 -6.70 -3.28 -1.65
CA LEU A 57 -6.76 -4.40 -2.57
C LEU A 57 -6.57 -5.67 -1.76
N LEU A 58 -7.58 -6.54 -1.79
CA LEU A 58 -7.53 -7.82 -1.12
C LEU A 58 -6.76 -8.80 -1.98
N LEU A 59 -5.77 -9.44 -1.39
CA LEU A 59 -4.90 -10.38 -2.06
C LEU A 59 -4.98 -11.73 -1.39
N SER A 60 -4.55 -12.78 -2.08
CA SER A 60 -4.49 -14.10 -1.48
C SER A 60 -3.50 -14.09 -0.31
N GLU A 61 -4.01 -14.23 0.91
CA GLU A 61 -3.26 -14.19 2.18
C GLU A 61 -2.51 -12.87 2.45
N SER A 62 -2.88 -11.78 1.74
CA SER A 62 -2.18 -10.50 1.85
C SER A 62 -3.14 -9.35 1.60
N HIS A 63 -2.67 -8.13 1.79
CA HIS A 63 -3.42 -6.93 1.41
C HIS A 63 -2.50 -5.74 1.21
N ILE A 64 -2.98 -4.77 0.44
CA ILE A 64 -2.40 -3.44 0.31
C ILE A 64 -3.50 -2.46 0.65
N ALA A 65 -3.24 -1.52 1.55
CA ALA A 65 -4.24 -0.54 1.97
C ALA A 65 -3.61 0.82 2.15
N PHE A 66 -4.41 1.87 1.96
CA PHE A 66 -3.94 3.23 2.18
C PHE A 66 -5.05 4.15 2.66
N HIS A 67 -4.64 5.26 3.28
CA HIS A 67 -5.51 6.37 3.65
C HIS A 67 -4.81 7.66 3.24
N THR A 68 -5.47 8.51 2.45
CA THR A 68 -4.88 9.78 2.03
C THR A 68 -5.45 10.94 2.84
N TYR A 69 -4.58 11.90 3.10
CA TYR A 69 -4.91 13.13 3.83
C TYR A 69 -4.39 14.31 3.00
N PRO A 70 -5.15 14.70 1.95
CA PRO A 70 -4.66 15.73 1.02
C PRO A 70 -4.37 17.07 1.67
N GLU A 71 -5.10 17.44 2.73
CA GLU A 71 -4.86 18.66 3.50
C GLU A 71 -3.51 18.66 4.21
N HIS A 72 -2.96 17.47 4.46
CA HIS A 72 -1.64 17.30 5.09
C HIS A 72 -0.58 16.83 4.10
N ARG A 73 -0.95 16.68 2.85
CA ARG A 73 -0.07 16.16 1.80
C ARG A 73 0.57 14.82 2.19
N TYR A 74 -0.23 13.97 2.81
CA TYR A 74 0.23 12.75 3.48
C TYR A 74 -0.60 11.54 3.06
N ILE A 75 0.05 10.40 2.94
CA ILE A 75 -0.61 9.11 2.75
C ILE A 75 -0.01 8.09 3.71
N ALA A 76 -0.90 7.38 4.41
CA ALA A 76 -0.54 6.21 5.21
C ALA A 76 -0.77 4.98 4.35
N LEU A 77 0.27 4.20 4.13
CA LEU A 77 0.21 3.02 3.26
C LEU A 77 0.71 1.81 4.04
N ASP A 78 -0.01 0.70 3.94
CA ASP A 78 0.50 -0.55 4.50
C ASP A 78 0.37 -1.71 3.53
N ILE A 79 1.37 -2.59 3.58
CA ILE A 79 1.46 -3.76 2.73
C ILE A 79 1.77 -4.96 3.62
N PHE A 80 0.81 -5.87 3.73
CA PHE A 80 1.02 -7.13 4.43
C PHE A 80 1.31 -8.19 3.37
N SER A 81 2.47 -8.82 3.45
CA SER A 81 2.85 -9.86 2.51
C SER A 81 3.17 -11.17 3.22
N CYS A 82 2.72 -12.28 2.62
CA CYS A 82 3.01 -13.63 3.08
C CYS A 82 3.81 -14.36 2.02
N GLY A 83 4.64 -15.30 2.48
CA GLY A 83 5.35 -16.19 1.56
C GLY A 83 6.28 -15.45 0.62
N GLY A 84 6.09 -15.62 -0.67
CA GLY A 84 6.99 -15.07 -1.69
C GLY A 84 6.69 -13.64 -2.13
N GLY A 85 5.77 -12.94 -1.47
CA GLY A 85 5.46 -11.56 -1.84
C GLY A 85 6.62 -10.60 -1.57
N ASP A 86 6.79 -9.62 -2.46
CA ASP A 86 7.84 -8.60 -2.35
C ASP A 86 7.19 -7.24 -2.07
N SER A 87 7.12 -6.89 -0.78
CA SER A 87 6.49 -5.64 -0.35
C SER A 87 7.26 -4.40 -0.80
N LYS A 88 8.58 -4.50 -0.94
CA LYS A 88 9.38 -3.36 -1.40
C LYS A 88 9.14 -3.07 -2.87
N ALA A 89 9.00 -4.10 -3.69
CA ALA A 89 8.65 -3.93 -5.10
C ALA A 89 7.27 -3.30 -5.23
N ALA A 90 6.31 -3.72 -4.40
CA ALA A 90 4.98 -3.12 -4.36
C ALA A 90 5.03 -1.65 -3.94
N LEU A 91 5.80 -1.33 -2.89
CA LEU A 91 5.97 0.05 -2.43
C LEU A 91 6.54 0.94 -3.52
N SER A 92 7.49 0.44 -4.31
CA SER A 92 8.15 1.23 -5.35
C SER A 92 7.17 1.82 -6.36
N VAL A 93 6.04 1.15 -6.60
CA VAL A 93 4.99 1.66 -7.48
C VAL A 93 4.39 2.95 -6.93
N PHE A 94 4.09 2.97 -5.64
CA PHE A 94 3.54 4.17 -4.99
C PHE A 94 4.58 5.29 -4.93
N LEU A 95 5.84 4.96 -4.68
CA LEU A 95 6.90 5.97 -4.64
C LEU A 95 7.07 6.64 -6.00
N ALA A 96 7.04 5.87 -7.09
CA ALA A 96 7.17 6.41 -8.43
C ALA A 96 5.97 7.28 -8.82
N ALA A 97 4.76 6.87 -8.45
CA ALA A 97 3.54 7.60 -8.80
C ALA A 97 3.34 8.85 -7.96
N LEU A 98 3.70 8.82 -6.69
CA LEU A 98 3.40 9.88 -5.75
C LEU A 98 4.56 10.85 -5.51
N GLU A 99 5.77 10.43 -5.77
CA GLU A 99 6.99 11.26 -5.62
C GLU A 99 7.01 12.02 -4.28
N PRO A 100 6.98 11.30 -3.14
CA PRO A 100 6.99 11.98 -1.85
C PRO A 100 8.31 12.71 -1.62
N GLY A 101 8.24 13.84 -0.91
CA GLY A 101 9.45 14.56 -0.53
C GLY A 101 10.19 13.89 0.62
N ARG A 102 9.48 13.07 1.40
CA ARG A 102 10.04 12.40 2.55
C ARG A 102 9.26 11.14 2.84
N GLU A 103 9.94 10.09 3.30
CA GLU A 103 9.28 8.83 3.65
C GLU A 103 9.82 8.29 4.97
N HIS A 104 8.96 7.59 5.70
CA HIS A 104 9.33 6.86 6.90
C HIS A 104 8.77 5.46 6.78
N LEU A 105 9.64 4.46 6.81
CA LEU A 105 9.27 3.06 6.62
C LEU A 105 9.51 2.27 7.89
N THR A 106 8.54 1.44 8.24
CA THR A 106 8.65 0.51 9.35
C THR A 106 8.27 -0.88 8.85
N THR A 107 9.07 -1.87 9.20
CA THR A 107 8.79 -3.26 8.82
C THR A 107 8.64 -4.08 10.09
N ALA A 108 7.53 -4.82 10.18
CA ALA A 108 7.25 -5.66 11.33
C ALA A 108 7.08 -7.12 10.88
N PRO A 109 7.90 -8.05 11.40
CA PRO A 109 7.63 -9.47 11.16
C PRO A 109 6.36 -9.87 11.91
N ARG A 110 5.51 -10.65 11.26
CA ARG A 110 4.25 -11.10 11.84
C ARG A 110 4.30 -12.61 11.99
N GLY A 111 3.79 -13.08 13.14
CA GLY A 111 3.86 -14.50 13.46
C GLY A 111 5.30 -14.99 13.55
N ALA A 112 6.19 -14.20 14.14
CA ALA A 112 7.62 -14.49 14.15
C ALA A 112 7.94 -15.82 14.81
N GLU A 113 7.14 -16.24 15.81
CA GLU A 113 7.34 -17.49 16.55
C GLU A 113 6.75 -18.71 15.84
N ILE A 114 6.03 -18.51 14.75
CA ILE A 114 5.42 -19.62 14.02
C ILE A 114 6.37 -20.05 12.90
N PRO A 115 6.69 -21.35 12.78
CA PRO A 115 7.55 -21.82 11.69
C PRO A 115 6.91 -21.52 10.34
N GLN A 116 7.75 -21.12 9.38
CA GLN A 116 7.29 -20.84 8.04
C GLN A 116 6.89 -22.15 7.37
N ARG A 117 5.76 -22.12 6.65
CA ARG A 117 5.32 -23.27 5.86
C ARG A 117 6.19 -23.43 4.62
N ASP A 118 6.48 -24.67 4.30
CA ASP A 118 7.20 -24.99 3.08
C ASP A 118 6.31 -24.94 1.83
#